data_dfd6f2e5f2dcf0d89daae24726fe9d7b
#
_entry.id   dfd6f2e5f2dcf0d89daae24726fe9d7b
#
_cell.length_a   1.000
_cell.length_b   1.000
_cell.length_c   1.000
_cell.angle_alpha   90.00
_cell.angle_beta   90.00
_cell.angle_gamma   90.00
#
_symmetry.space_group_name_H-M   'P 1'
#
loop_
_entity.id
_entity.type
_entity.pdbx_description
1 polymer ?
#
loop_
_entity_poly.entity_id
_entity_poly.type
_entity_poly.pdbx_seq_one_letter_code
_entity_poly.pdbx_strand_id
1 'polypeptide(L)'
;LAGFLDEKTADSMEMIISSVESAKEADFKVKFDPTLVRGQSYYTGTIFEVTMDEFGGSVAGGGRYDKMIGKFTGQDTPACGFSIGFERIVMLLLENGYEIPSKRQKKAYLLEKNMHKEGILKVLEMAKADRAAGKQVLVVNMKKNKKFQKDQLIAEGYEDITDCYKDSVMDL
;
A
#
# COMPACT_ATOMS: atom_id res chain seq x y z
N LEU A 1 -22.66 -13.00 26.14
CA LEU A 1 -21.93 -14.23 25.82
C LEU A 1 -22.42 -15.43 26.64
N ALA A 2 -22.99 -15.18 27.84
CA ALA A 2 -23.52 -16.23 28.72
C ALA A 2 -24.63 -17.04 28.00
N GLY A 3 -24.46 -18.36 28.00
CA GLY A 3 -25.38 -19.31 27.40
C GLY A 3 -24.94 -19.94 26.08
N PHE A 4 -23.91 -19.39 25.42
CA PHE A 4 -23.31 -19.96 24.19
C PHE A 4 -21.91 -20.49 24.39
N LEU A 5 -21.17 -19.96 25.36
CA LEU A 5 -19.78 -20.30 25.64
C LEU A 5 -19.63 -20.83 27.07
N ASP A 6 -18.64 -21.68 27.30
CA ASP A 6 -18.21 -21.96 28.66
C ASP A 6 -17.60 -20.69 29.30
N GLU A 7 -17.59 -20.62 30.64
CA GLU A 7 -17.19 -19.45 31.40
C GLU A 7 -15.79 -18.94 31.02
N LYS A 8 -14.81 -19.84 30.92
CA LYS A 8 -13.42 -19.47 30.58
C LYS A 8 -13.30 -18.88 29.18
N THR A 9 -14.04 -19.41 28.23
CA THR A 9 -14.07 -18.89 26.85
C THR A 9 -14.79 -17.55 26.80
N ALA A 10 -15.89 -17.40 27.54
CA ALA A 10 -16.63 -16.13 27.65
C ALA A 10 -15.75 -15.02 28.22
N ASP A 11 -15.05 -15.29 29.34
CA ASP A 11 -14.12 -14.32 29.97
C ASP A 11 -12.99 -13.91 29.03
N SER A 12 -12.42 -14.89 28.30
CA SER A 12 -11.37 -14.62 27.30
C SER A 12 -11.87 -13.73 26.17
N MET A 13 -13.08 -13.97 25.67
CA MET A 13 -13.69 -13.15 24.60
C MET A 13 -14.03 -11.73 25.12
N GLU A 14 -14.55 -11.61 26.31
CA GLU A 14 -14.84 -10.31 26.92
C GLU A 14 -13.56 -9.49 27.13
N MET A 15 -12.47 -10.13 27.58
CA MET A 15 -11.17 -9.49 27.72
C MET A 15 -10.65 -8.99 26.35
N ILE A 16 -10.75 -9.79 25.28
CA ILE A 16 -10.31 -9.40 23.95
C ILE A 16 -11.15 -8.19 23.45
N ILE A 17 -12.47 -8.29 23.53
CA ILE A 17 -13.37 -7.23 23.07
C ILE A 17 -13.13 -5.93 23.83
N SER A 18 -13.07 -5.98 25.15
CA SER A 18 -12.83 -4.80 25.98
C SER A 18 -11.45 -4.18 25.73
N SER A 19 -10.42 -5.01 25.48
CA SER A 19 -9.08 -4.52 25.15
C SER A 19 -9.07 -3.79 23.80
N VAL A 20 -9.74 -4.33 22.80
CA VAL A 20 -9.84 -3.70 21.47
C VAL A 20 -10.64 -2.39 21.56
N GLU A 21 -11.79 -2.40 22.27
CA GLU A 21 -12.60 -1.19 22.48
C GLU A 21 -11.81 -0.09 23.22
N SER A 22 -10.98 -0.48 24.18
CA SER A 22 -10.13 0.47 24.93
C SER A 22 -8.97 1.03 24.10
N ALA A 23 -8.45 0.26 23.16
CA ALA A 23 -7.25 0.62 22.38
C ALA A 23 -7.57 1.25 21.02
N LYS A 24 -8.81 1.19 20.56
CA LYS A 24 -9.19 1.70 19.24
C LYS A 24 -9.05 3.22 19.16
N GLU A 25 -8.47 3.71 18.07
CA GLU A 25 -8.38 5.13 17.75
C GLU A 25 -9.38 5.54 16.65
N ALA A 26 -9.81 4.58 15.83
CA ALA A 26 -10.79 4.80 14.77
C ALA A 26 -12.20 4.42 15.21
N ASP A 27 -13.21 5.01 14.57
CA ASP A 27 -14.60 4.65 14.80
C ASP A 27 -14.97 3.36 14.06
N PHE A 28 -14.96 2.25 14.78
CA PHE A 28 -15.46 0.95 14.31
C PHE A 28 -16.15 0.21 15.45
N LYS A 29 -16.99 -0.76 15.09
CA LYS A 29 -17.74 -1.58 16.05
C LYS A 29 -17.11 -2.96 16.16
N VAL A 30 -16.94 -3.42 17.40
CA VAL A 30 -16.56 -4.81 17.68
C VAL A 30 -17.83 -5.60 18.00
N LYS A 31 -18.02 -6.72 17.31
CA LYS A 31 -19.20 -7.56 17.48
C LYS A 31 -18.75 -9.02 17.66
N PHE A 32 -19.32 -9.67 18.67
CA PHE A 32 -19.23 -11.12 18.76
C PHE A 32 -20.19 -11.77 17.75
N ASP A 33 -19.64 -12.66 16.92
CA ASP A 33 -20.42 -13.41 15.94
C ASP A 33 -20.10 -14.91 16.06
N PRO A 34 -20.99 -15.70 16.68
CA PRO A 34 -20.79 -17.15 16.82
C PRO A 34 -20.89 -17.91 15.51
N THR A 35 -21.33 -17.28 14.42
CA THR A 35 -21.45 -17.89 13.10
C THR A 35 -20.25 -17.66 12.22
N LEU A 36 -19.28 -16.85 12.67
CA LEU A 36 -18.07 -16.56 11.91
C LEU A 36 -17.26 -17.83 11.66
N VAL A 37 -17.03 -18.16 10.40
CA VAL A 37 -16.21 -19.28 9.96
C VAL A 37 -15.13 -18.78 9.03
N ARG A 38 -13.92 -19.29 9.22
CA ARG A 38 -12.80 -19.04 8.32
C ARG A 38 -12.38 -20.35 7.63
N GLY A 39 -12.07 -20.25 6.32
CA GLY A 39 -11.76 -21.41 5.50
C GLY A 39 -10.46 -22.15 5.81
N GLN A 40 -9.69 -21.70 6.81
CA GLN A 40 -8.41 -22.30 7.19
C GLN A 40 -8.56 -23.15 8.44
N SER A 41 -8.18 -24.42 8.37
CA SER A 41 -8.31 -25.42 9.46
C SER A 41 -7.20 -25.34 10.54
N TYR A 42 -6.27 -24.42 10.43
CA TYR A 42 -5.13 -24.32 11.36
C TYR A 42 -5.41 -23.47 12.60
N TYR A 43 -6.52 -22.77 12.67
CA TYR A 43 -6.87 -21.96 13.83
C TYR A 43 -7.12 -22.82 15.07
N THR A 44 -6.60 -22.38 16.22
CA THR A 44 -6.68 -23.09 17.50
C THR A 44 -7.39 -22.29 18.59
N GLY A 45 -7.88 -21.12 18.25
CA GLY A 45 -8.57 -20.22 19.19
C GLY A 45 -9.37 -19.16 18.48
N THR A 46 -9.45 -17.99 19.06
CA THR A 46 -10.23 -16.87 18.54
C THR A 46 -9.87 -16.55 17.09
N ILE A 47 -10.87 -16.38 16.27
CA ILE A 47 -10.78 -15.86 14.90
C ILE A 47 -11.49 -14.52 14.82
N PHE A 48 -11.09 -13.70 13.87
CA PHE A 48 -11.74 -12.42 13.62
C PHE A 48 -11.79 -12.07 12.14
N GLU A 49 -12.69 -11.19 11.80
CA GLU A 49 -12.85 -10.65 10.46
C GLU A 49 -13.13 -9.15 10.54
N VAL A 50 -12.60 -8.40 9.59
CA VAL A 50 -12.90 -6.99 9.39
C VAL A 50 -13.75 -6.85 8.14
N THR A 51 -14.94 -6.30 8.31
CA THR A 51 -15.85 -5.98 7.22
C THR A 51 -15.90 -4.48 7.00
N MET A 52 -16.11 -4.05 5.77
CA MET A 52 -16.37 -2.67 5.41
C MET A 52 -17.71 -2.61 4.66
N ASP A 53 -18.57 -1.70 5.08
CA ASP A 53 -19.90 -1.53 4.48
C ASP A 53 -19.78 -1.08 3.03
N GLU A 54 -18.80 -0.25 2.71
CA GLU A 54 -18.50 0.23 1.35
C GLU A 54 -18.12 -0.89 0.38
N PHE A 55 -17.47 -1.95 0.89
CA PHE A 55 -17.12 -3.12 0.08
C PHE A 55 -18.21 -4.21 0.11
N GLY A 56 -19.12 -4.15 1.09
CA GLY A 56 -20.15 -5.17 1.30
C GLY A 56 -19.60 -6.53 1.72
N GLY A 57 -18.41 -6.59 2.30
CA GLY A 57 -17.78 -7.85 2.69
C GLY A 57 -16.47 -7.71 3.46
N SER A 58 -15.78 -8.86 3.61
CA SER A 58 -14.53 -8.95 4.34
C SER A 58 -13.36 -8.30 3.59
N VAL A 59 -12.61 -7.44 4.27
CA VAL A 59 -11.39 -6.81 3.77
C VAL A 59 -10.13 -7.28 4.49
N ALA A 60 -10.26 -7.86 5.69
CA ALA A 60 -9.16 -8.44 6.43
C ALA A 60 -9.66 -9.52 7.39
N GLY A 61 -8.77 -10.30 7.92
CA GLY A 61 -9.10 -11.24 8.97
C GLY A 61 -7.96 -12.16 9.36
N GLY A 62 -8.12 -12.80 10.49
CA GLY A 62 -7.09 -13.65 11.09
C GLY A 62 -7.58 -14.44 12.28
N GLY A 63 -6.62 -14.84 13.11
CA GLY A 63 -6.91 -15.58 14.33
C GLY A 63 -5.67 -16.17 14.97
N ARG A 64 -5.90 -16.95 16.03
CA ARG A 64 -4.86 -17.67 16.78
C ARG A 64 -4.61 -19.04 16.18
N TYR A 65 -3.32 -19.43 16.03
CA TYR A 65 -2.91 -20.69 15.40
C TYR A 65 -1.65 -21.32 16.04
N ASP A 66 -1.69 -21.60 17.30
CA ASP A 66 -0.56 -22.05 18.14
C ASP A 66 0.19 -23.27 17.58
N LYS A 67 -0.54 -24.22 16.98
CA LYS A 67 0.04 -25.47 16.47
C LYS A 67 0.71 -25.34 15.11
N MET A 68 0.47 -24.25 14.38
CA MET A 68 1.01 -24.10 13.03
C MET A 68 2.54 -23.93 13.06
N ILE A 69 3.03 -23.11 13.97
CA ILE A 69 4.48 -22.87 14.14
C ILE A 69 5.19 -24.16 14.57
N GLY A 70 4.58 -24.95 15.47
CA GLY A 70 5.14 -26.22 15.94
C GLY A 70 5.41 -27.23 14.83
N LYS A 71 4.63 -27.20 13.73
CA LYS A 71 4.88 -28.08 12.57
C LYS A 71 6.23 -27.79 11.87
N PHE A 72 6.74 -26.58 11.98
CA PHE A 72 8.02 -26.16 11.39
C PHE A 72 9.17 -26.21 12.39
N THR A 73 8.91 -25.92 13.65
CA THR A 73 9.96 -25.80 14.69
C THR A 73 10.07 -27.01 15.61
N GLY A 74 9.09 -27.90 15.56
CA GLY A 74 9.01 -29.06 16.49
C GLY A 74 8.51 -28.70 17.88
N GLN A 75 8.16 -27.47 18.16
CA GLN A 75 7.66 -26.99 19.45
C GLN A 75 6.41 -26.16 19.28
N ASP A 76 5.36 -26.47 20.02
CA ASP A 76 4.14 -25.67 20.04
C ASP A 76 4.45 -24.25 20.54
N THR A 77 4.18 -23.27 19.70
CA THR A 77 4.44 -21.86 19.99
C THR A 77 3.14 -21.06 19.81
N PRO A 78 2.65 -20.36 20.85
CA PRO A 78 1.51 -19.49 20.72
C PRO A 78 1.74 -18.45 19.62
N ALA A 79 0.81 -18.39 18.69
CA ALA A 79 0.89 -17.46 17.58
C ALA A 79 -0.48 -16.98 17.14
N CYS A 80 -0.54 -15.72 16.72
CA CYS A 80 -1.70 -15.15 16.04
C CYS A 80 -1.22 -14.32 14.86
N GLY A 81 -2.11 -14.10 13.92
CA GLY A 81 -1.81 -13.29 12.75
C GLY A 81 -3.05 -12.97 11.94
N PHE A 82 -2.86 -12.13 10.94
CA PHE A 82 -3.94 -11.70 10.06
C PHE A 82 -3.41 -11.46 8.65
N SER A 83 -4.35 -11.37 7.71
CA SER A 83 -4.10 -10.92 6.35
C SER A 83 -5.06 -9.79 5.99
N ILE A 84 -4.59 -8.91 5.13
CA ILE A 84 -5.39 -7.81 4.56
C ILE A 84 -5.57 -8.10 3.07
N GLY A 85 -6.80 -7.94 2.57
CA GLY A 85 -7.09 -8.01 1.15
C GLY A 85 -6.59 -6.76 0.44
N PHE A 86 -5.32 -6.78 0.03
CA PHE A 86 -4.63 -5.62 -0.54
C PHE A 86 -5.41 -5.03 -1.73
N GLU A 87 -5.81 -5.85 -2.69
CA GLU A 87 -6.55 -5.41 -3.87
C GLU A 87 -7.89 -4.76 -3.50
N ARG A 88 -8.58 -5.31 -2.49
CA ARG A 88 -9.86 -4.78 -2.01
C ARG A 88 -9.71 -3.38 -1.43
N ILE A 89 -8.67 -3.17 -0.61
CA ILE A 89 -8.36 -1.86 -0.04
C ILE A 89 -7.97 -0.87 -1.14
N VAL A 90 -7.12 -1.29 -2.08
CA VAL A 90 -6.71 -0.42 -3.20
C VAL A 90 -7.92 -0.03 -4.06
N MET A 91 -8.82 -0.97 -4.38
CA MET A 91 -10.05 -0.67 -5.12
C MET A 91 -10.91 0.38 -4.40
N LEU A 92 -11.15 0.20 -3.10
CA LEU A 92 -11.91 1.16 -2.30
C LEU A 92 -11.27 2.55 -2.28
N LEU A 93 -9.96 2.62 -2.14
CA LEU A 93 -9.23 3.88 -2.16
C LEU A 93 -9.36 4.58 -3.52
N LEU A 94 -9.24 3.85 -4.63
CA LEU A 94 -9.38 4.40 -5.97
C LEU A 94 -10.81 4.86 -6.26
N GLU A 95 -11.83 4.08 -5.87
CA GLU A 95 -13.24 4.43 -6.03
C GLU A 95 -13.62 5.69 -5.23
N ASN A 96 -13.00 5.90 -4.08
CA ASN A 96 -13.16 7.09 -3.27
C ASN A 96 -12.24 8.26 -3.68
N GLY A 97 -11.54 8.16 -4.81
CA GLY A 97 -10.68 9.23 -5.31
C GLY A 97 -9.47 9.54 -4.42
N TYR A 98 -9.00 8.53 -3.66
CA TYR A 98 -7.83 8.72 -2.81
C TYR A 98 -6.57 8.93 -3.66
N GLU A 99 -5.92 10.05 -3.47
CA GLU A 99 -4.62 10.35 -4.05
C GLU A 99 -3.52 10.20 -3.00
N ILE A 100 -2.45 9.48 -3.37
CA ILE A 100 -1.29 9.33 -2.48
C ILE A 100 -0.66 10.72 -2.32
N PRO A 101 -0.59 11.27 -1.09
CA PRO A 101 0.01 12.57 -0.85
C PRO A 101 1.50 12.51 -1.23
N SER A 102 1.84 12.97 -2.43
CA SER A 102 3.23 13.07 -2.86
C SER A 102 3.74 14.46 -2.55
N LYS A 103 4.61 14.59 -1.55
CA LYS A 103 5.35 15.82 -1.26
C LYS A 103 6.59 16.00 -2.15
N ARG A 104 6.89 15.02 -3.02
CA ARG A 104 8.08 15.07 -3.87
C ARG A 104 7.78 15.88 -5.12
N GLN A 105 8.58 16.90 -5.36
CA GLN A 105 8.56 17.60 -6.65
C GLN A 105 8.86 16.61 -7.78
N LYS A 106 8.04 16.66 -8.83
CA LYS A 106 8.22 15.83 -10.02
C LYS A 106 8.92 16.64 -11.11
N LYS A 107 10.00 16.06 -11.66
CA LYS A 107 10.78 16.66 -12.75
C LYS A 107 10.92 15.70 -13.92
N ALA A 108 10.77 16.19 -15.13
CA ALA A 108 10.97 15.40 -16.34
C ALA A 108 12.08 16.00 -17.23
N TYR A 109 12.94 15.14 -17.73
CA TYR A 109 13.90 15.47 -18.78
C TYR A 109 13.45 14.85 -20.09
N LEU A 110 13.21 15.67 -21.11
CA LEU A 110 12.84 15.24 -22.46
C LEU A 110 14.08 15.28 -23.36
N LEU A 111 14.54 14.12 -23.76
CA LEU A 111 15.73 13.99 -24.63
C LEU A 111 15.33 14.07 -26.07
N GLU A 112 16.06 14.87 -26.86
CA GLU A 112 15.93 14.86 -28.31
C GLU A 112 16.29 13.48 -28.88
N LYS A 113 15.62 13.10 -29.98
CA LYS A 113 15.92 11.85 -30.67
C LYS A 113 17.38 11.80 -31.14
N ASN A 114 18.00 10.63 -31.02
CA ASN A 114 19.39 10.39 -31.39
C ASN A 114 20.38 11.35 -30.73
N MET A 115 20.14 11.66 -29.44
CA MET A 115 21.09 12.35 -28.58
C MET A 115 22.44 11.64 -28.60
N HIS A 116 23.53 12.40 -28.68
CA HIS A 116 24.88 11.83 -28.58
C HIS A 116 25.16 11.33 -27.15
N LYS A 117 26.14 10.41 -27.02
CA LYS A 117 26.43 9.71 -25.76
C LYS A 117 26.71 10.66 -24.59
N GLU A 118 27.52 11.69 -24.84
CA GLU A 118 27.92 12.67 -23.85
C GLU A 118 26.72 13.43 -23.31
N GLY A 119 25.78 13.83 -24.18
CA GLY A 119 24.54 14.48 -23.81
C GLY A 119 23.64 13.58 -22.95
N ILE A 120 23.53 12.30 -23.29
CA ILE A 120 22.78 11.33 -22.46
C ILE A 120 23.40 11.21 -21.08
N LEU A 121 24.73 11.07 -20.98
CA LEU A 121 25.44 10.96 -19.72
C LEU A 121 25.22 12.22 -18.84
N LYS A 122 25.30 13.41 -19.44
CA LYS A 122 25.02 14.67 -18.75
C LYS A 122 23.63 14.70 -18.15
N VAL A 123 22.60 14.33 -18.94
CA VAL A 123 21.20 14.29 -18.43
C VAL A 123 21.05 13.25 -17.31
N LEU A 124 21.69 12.10 -17.42
CA LEU A 124 21.65 11.09 -16.36
C LEU A 124 22.31 11.55 -15.06
N GLU A 125 23.40 12.31 -15.15
CA GLU A 125 24.05 12.93 -13.98
C GLU A 125 23.13 13.97 -13.33
N MET A 126 22.51 14.83 -14.13
CA MET A 126 21.53 15.80 -13.63
C MET A 126 20.34 15.11 -12.96
N ALA A 127 19.80 14.07 -13.59
CA ALA A 127 18.70 13.28 -13.04
C ALA A 127 19.09 12.57 -11.73
N LYS A 128 20.33 12.11 -11.62
CA LYS A 128 20.88 11.52 -10.40
C LYS A 128 20.96 12.55 -9.26
N ALA A 129 21.45 13.75 -9.58
CA ALA A 129 21.53 14.85 -8.60
C ALA A 129 20.13 15.26 -8.10
N ASP A 130 19.16 15.42 -9.01
CA ASP A 130 17.78 15.77 -8.63
C ASP A 130 17.11 14.67 -7.79
N ARG A 131 17.35 13.38 -8.08
CA ARG A 131 16.89 12.27 -7.24
C ARG A 131 17.51 12.28 -5.86
N ALA A 132 18.81 12.58 -5.79
CA ALA A 132 19.51 12.73 -4.50
C ALA A 132 18.97 13.90 -3.68
N ALA A 133 18.46 14.94 -4.35
CA ALA A 133 17.74 16.06 -3.73
C ALA A 133 16.27 15.73 -3.35
N GLY A 134 15.85 14.46 -3.51
CA GLY A 134 14.51 14.00 -3.11
C GLY A 134 13.41 14.17 -4.16
N LYS A 135 13.71 14.62 -5.38
CA LYS A 135 12.74 14.75 -6.46
C LYS A 135 12.41 13.40 -7.09
N GLN A 136 11.20 13.27 -7.60
CA GLN A 136 10.81 12.18 -8.50
C GLN A 136 11.17 12.56 -9.93
N VAL A 137 12.15 11.87 -10.53
CA VAL A 137 12.70 12.27 -11.83
C VAL A 137 12.40 11.23 -12.91
N LEU A 138 11.79 11.69 -14.01
CA LEU A 138 11.56 10.96 -15.23
C LEU A 138 12.55 11.41 -16.31
N VAL A 139 13.14 10.47 -17.02
CA VAL A 139 13.97 10.74 -18.21
C VAL A 139 13.38 9.96 -19.38
N VAL A 140 12.92 10.67 -20.40
CA VAL A 140 12.24 10.05 -21.57
C VAL A 140 12.64 10.75 -22.88
N ASN A 141 12.51 10.04 -24.00
CA ASN A 141 12.72 10.64 -25.30
C ASN A 141 11.54 11.54 -25.72
N MET A 142 11.83 12.62 -26.42
CA MET A 142 10.82 13.48 -27.03
C MET A 142 9.98 12.70 -28.05
N LYS A 143 8.67 12.79 -27.92
CA LYS A 143 7.72 12.27 -28.90
C LYS A 143 7.56 13.25 -30.07
N LYS A 144 7.05 12.75 -31.20
CA LYS A 144 6.78 13.58 -32.39
C LYS A 144 5.82 14.75 -32.06
N ASN A 145 4.81 14.50 -31.25
CA ASN A 145 3.94 15.54 -30.70
C ASN A 145 4.41 15.90 -29.29
N LYS A 146 5.42 16.77 -29.20
CA LYS A 146 6.01 17.21 -27.93
C LYS A 146 5.02 17.98 -27.05
N LYS A 147 4.16 18.79 -27.67
CA LYS A 147 3.15 19.56 -26.92
C LYS A 147 2.22 18.61 -26.15
N PHE A 148 1.64 17.64 -26.82
CA PHE A 148 0.78 16.64 -26.19
C PHE A 148 1.51 15.85 -25.10
N GLN A 149 2.79 15.51 -25.32
CA GLN A 149 3.61 14.83 -24.30
C GLN A 149 3.80 15.68 -23.05
N LYS A 150 4.04 16.99 -23.20
CA LYS A 150 4.15 17.91 -22.07
C LYS A 150 2.83 18.05 -21.33
N ASP A 151 1.73 18.21 -22.05
CA ASP A 151 0.39 18.32 -21.45
C ASP A 151 0.06 17.06 -20.62
N GLN A 152 0.42 15.87 -21.11
CA GLN A 152 0.27 14.63 -20.33
C GLN A 152 1.14 14.64 -19.05
N LEU A 153 2.41 15.04 -19.16
CA LEU A 153 3.30 15.10 -18.00
C LEU A 153 2.82 16.10 -16.95
N ILE A 154 2.31 17.24 -17.39
CA ILE A 154 1.70 18.24 -16.48
C ILE A 154 0.49 17.64 -15.77
N ALA A 155 -0.38 16.92 -16.48
CA ALA A 155 -1.53 16.24 -15.90
C ALA A 155 -1.11 15.14 -14.89
N GLU A 156 0.08 14.53 -15.07
CA GLU A 156 0.69 13.58 -14.15
C GLU A 156 1.43 14.26 -12.97
N GLY A 157 1.43 15.60 -12.93
CA GLY A 157 2.03 16.40 -11.86
C GLY A 157 3.52 16.71 -12.02
N TYR A 158 4.09 16.61 -13.23
CA TYR A 158 5.45 17.08 -13.52
C TYR A 158 5.44 18.58 -13.79
N GLU A 159 5.78 19.38 -12.78
CA GLU A 159 5.80 20.84 -12.86
C GLU A 159 7.07 21.40 -13.51
N ASP A 160 8.18 20.67 -13.38
CA ASP A 160 9.48 21.04 -13.94
C ASP A 160 9.82 20.08 -15.11
N ILE A 161 9.71 20.60 -16.35
CA ILE A 161 9.97 19.83 -17.58
C ILE A 161 11.09 20.51 -18.36
N THR A 162 12.25 19.86 -18.40
CA THR A 162 13.45 20.35 -19.09
C THR A 162 13.60 19.67 -20.46
N ASP A 163 13.62 20.47 -21.53
CA ASP A 163 13.93 19.99 -22.87
C ASP A 163 15.45 19.90 -23.06
N CYS A 164 15.96 18.75 -23.41
CA CYS A 164 17.37 18.50 -23.65
C CYS A 164 17.61 18.28 -25.15
N TYR A 165 18.22 19.27 -25.81
CA TYR A 165 18.60 19.21 -27.22
C TYR A 165 20.08 18.93 -27.39
N LYS A 166 20.46 18.33 -28.55
CA LYS A 166 21.84 17.94 -28.84
C LYS A 166 22.82 19.09 -28.75
N ASP A 167 22.40 20.26 -29.25
CA ASP A 167 23.28 21.41 -29.40
C ASP A 167 23.45 22.21 -28.10
N SER A 168 22.55 22.04 -27.12
CA SER A 168 22.55 22.85 -25.90
C SER A 168 22.56 22.04 -24.60
N VAL A 169 22.53 20.71 -24.68
CA VAL A 169 22.50 19.87 -23.47
C VAL A 169 23.74 19.99 -22.59
N MET A 170 24.86 20.34 -23.18
CA MET A 170 26.14 20.50 -22.45
C MET A 170 26.20 21.82 -21.67
N ASP A 171 25.31 22.77 -21.98
CA ASP A 171 25.21 24.08 -21.33
C ASP A 171 24.22 24.07 -20.16
N LEU A 172 23.51 22.96 -19.96
CA LEU A 172 22.59 22.70 -18.85
C LEU A 172 23.37 22.23 -17.61
#